data_1065086979d9a4ac2a9cd90176353978
#
_entry.id   1065086979d9a4ac2a9cd90176353978
#
_cell.length_a   1.000
_cell.length_b   1.000
_cell.length_c   1.000
_cell.angle_alpha   90.00
_cell.angle_beta   90.00
_cell.angle_gamma   90.00
#
_symmetry.space_group_name_H-M   'P 1'
#
loop_
_entity.id
_entity.type
_entity.pdbx_description
1 polymer ?
#
loop_
_entity_poly.entity_id
_entity_poly.type
_entity_poly.pdbx_seq_one_letter_code
_entity_poly.pdbx_strand_id
1 'polypeptide(L)'
;MTYTAVVNGPFLDWGIKVGFVLNVKEKSVNLFDGGERTFSTTTLPSIGKTVAAVLKHPEETKNRAVYVQSIATTSKKLLELGKKAIGADGWTENKISSEEVAAKAWEELKQPQPNPDKFVFPLIQISIWGEGYGSHFQKLDNELLGIPQLSEAELVELIKSYA
;
A
#
# COMPACT_ATOMS: atom_id res chain seq x y z
N MET A 1 16.08 -8.48 -25.29
CA MET A 1 14.77 -8.40 -24.62
C MET A 1 14.72 -7.10 -23.84
N THR A 2 13.63 -6.35 -23.92
CA THR A 2 13.40 -5.14 -23.10
C THR A 2 12.36 -5.45 -22.02
N TYR A 3 12.36 -4.69 -20.93
CA TYR A 3 11.42 -4.84 -19.84
C TYR A 3 10.92 -3.46 -19.34
N THR A 4 9.80 -3.47 -18.65
CA THR A 4 9.34 -2.34 -17.82
C THR A 4 8.85 -2.92 -16.50
N ALA A 5 9.38 -2.42 -15.39
CA ALA A 5 8.92 -2.80 -14.06
C ALA A 5 7.88 -1.80 -13.57
N VAL A 6 6.65 -2.24 -13.35
CA VAL A 6 5.58 -1.39 -12.78
C VAL A 6 5.64 -1.45 -11.26
N VAL A 7 5.92 -0.32 -10.62
CA VAL A 7 6.01 -0.16 -9.17
C VAL A 7 4.79 0.64 -8.71
N ASN A 8 3.87 0.00 -7.99
CA ASN A 8 2.55 0.55 -7.68
C ASN A 8 2.22 0.58 -6.17
N GLY A 9 3.14 0.15 -5.30
CA GLY A 9 2.87 0.00 -3.87
C GLY A 9 1.80 -1.06 -3.57
N PRO A 10 1.27 -1.11 -2.34
CA PRO A 10 0.19 -2.01 -1.98
C PRO A 10 -1.08 -1.70 -2.78
N PHE A 11 -1.90 -2.74 -3.02
CA PHE A 11 -3.18 -2.60 -3.71
C PHE A 11 -4.20 -2.01 -2.74
N LEU A 12 -4.66 -0.77 -3.01
CA LEU A 12 -5.49 0.00 -2.09
C LEU A 12 -6.86 -0.66 -1.85
N ASP A 13 -7.61 -0.89 -2.91
CA ASP A 13 -8.95 -1.45 -2.87
C ASP A 13 -8.99 -2.89 -2.35
N TRP A 14 -8.06 -3.72 -2.84
CA TRP A 14 -7.89 -5.07 -2.32
C TRP A 14 -7.45 -5.06 -0.85
N GLY A 15 -6.50 -4.19 -0.50
CA GLY A 15 -5.99 -4.05 0.86
C GLY A 15 -7.06 -3.61 1.86
N ILE A 16 -8.01 -2.75 1.45
CA ILE A 16 -9.20 -2.42 2.25
C ILE A 16 -10.13 -3.63 2.35
N LYS A 17 -10.41 -4.31 1.23
CA LYS A 17 -11.30 -5.48 1.18
C LYS A 17 -10.89 -6.60 2.12
N VAL A 18 -9.56 -6.86 2.24
CA VAL A 18 -9.02 -7.94 3.09
C VAL A 18 -8.53 -7.46 4.46
N GLY A 19 -8.69 -6.17 4.77
CA GLY A 19 -8.26 -5.60 6.05
C GLY A 19 -6.76 -5.40 6.21
N PHE A 20 -6.00 -5.36 5.10
CA PHE A 20 -4.54 -5.23 5.14
C PHE A 20 -4.07 -3.80 5.41
N VAL A 21 -4.64 -2.80 4.72
CA VAL A 21 -4.30 -1.38 4.92
C VAL A 21 -5.26 -0.67 5.87
N LEU A 22 -6.51 -1.10 5.90
CA LEU A 22 -7.58 -0.64 6.79
C LEU A 22 -8.66 -1.72 6.84
N ASN A 23 -8.99 -2.23 8.02
CA ASN A 23 -10.07 -3.20 8.17
C ASN A 23 -11.38 -2.49 8.50
N VAL A 24 -12.18 -2.24 7.46
CA VAL A 24 -13.45 -1.51 7.56
C VAL A 24 -14.51 -2.33 8.30
N LYS A 25 -14.56 -3.65 8.06
CA LYS A 25 -15.56 -4.55 8.67
C LYS A 25 -15.41 -4.69 10.18
N GLU A 26 -14.17 -4.81 10.63
CA GLU A 26 -13.84 -4.92 12.05
C GLU A 26 -13.49 -3.59 12.69
N LYS A 27 -13.56 -2.49 11.93
CA LYS A 27 -13.16 -1.15 12.36
C LYS A 27 -11.82 -1.16 13.07
N SER A 28 -10.78 -1.66 12.39
CA SER A 28 -9.44 -1.75 12.96
C SER A 28 -8.35 -1.31 11.98
N VAL A 29 -7.25 -0.83 12.54
CA VAL A 29 -6.08 -0.41 11.77
C VAL A 29 -4.79 -0.75 12.51
N ASN A 30 -3.78 -1.16 11.74
CA ASN A 30 -2.43 -1.38 12.23
C ASN A 30 -1.62 -0.08 12.08
N LEU A 31 -1.16 0.48 13.20
CA LEU A 31 -0.35 1.69 13.27
C LEU A 31 1.11 1.31 13.53
N PHE A 32 1.85 1.06 12.46
CA PHE A 32 3.29 0.84 12.55
C PHE A 32 3.99 2.14 12.93
N ASP A 33 4.73 2.12 14.05
CA ASP A 33 5.49 3.26 14.59
C ASP A 33 4.67 4.56 14.65
N GLY A 34 3.39 4.45 15.08
CA GLY A 34 2.45 5.56 15.18
C GLY A 34 1.61 5.84 13.93
N GLY A 35 1.90 5.16 12.79
CA GLY A 35 1.07 5.22 11.58
C GLY A 35 1.16 6.51 10.77
N GLU A 36 2.16 7.37 11.02
CA GLU A 36 2.35 8.67 10.33
C GLU A 36 3.18 8.53 9.03
N ARG A 37 3.79 7.39 8.79
CA ARG A 37 4.64 7.18 7.62
C ARG A 37 3.80 7.17 6.35
N THR A 38 4.16 8.04 5.41
CA THR A 38 3.52 8.11 4.10
C THR A 38 3.96 6.94 3.22
N PHE A 39 3.01 6.34 2.52
CA PHE A 39 3.25 5.33 1.49
C PHE A 39 2.37 5.57 0.27
N SER A 40 2.87 5.20 -0.90
CA SER A 40 2.14 5.21 -2.17
C SER A 40 1.32 3.94 -2.29
N THR A 41 0.08 4.06 -2.78
CA THR A 41 -0.81 2.91 -2.96
C THR A 41 -1.69 3.09 -4.20
N THR A 42 -2.06 2.00 -4.86
CA THR A 42 -2.74 2.03 -6.16
C THR A 42 -3.91 1.05 -6.19
N THR A 43 -5.04 1.45 -6.78
CA THR A 43 -6.18 0.56 -6.97
C THR A 43 -5.92 -0.44 -8.10
N LEU A 44 -6.51 -1.63 -8.04
CA LEU A 44 -6.41 -2.65 -9.08
C LEU A 44 -6.83 -2.15 -10.48
N PRO A 45 -7.93 -1.36 -10.63
CA PRO A 45 -8.25 -0.76 -11.92
C PRO A 45 -7.17 0.18 -12.46
N SER A 46 -6.54 0.99 -11.59
CA SER A 46 -5.43 1.87 -11.99
C SER A 46 -4.18 1.08 -12.39
N ILE A 47 -3.89 -0.03 -11.71
CA ILE A 47 -2.79 -0.93 -12.11
C ILE A 47 -3.04 -1.52 -13.50
N GLY A 48 -4.25 -2.01 -13.77
CA GLY A 48 -4.62 -2.51 -15.10
C GLY A 48 -4.47 -1.46 -16.19
N LYS A 49 -4.92 -0.23 -15.95
CA LYS A 49 -4.71 0.91 -16.86
C LYS A 49 -3.24 1.23 -17.06
N THR A 50 -2.43 1.17 -15.99
CA THR A 50 -0.98 1.39 -16.05
C THR A 50 -0.30 0.37 -16.96
N VAL A 51 -0.60 -0.91 -16.82
CA VAL A 51 -0.03 -1.96 -17.70
C VAL A 51 -0.39 -1.71 -19.16
N ALA A 52 -1.65 -1.39 -19.44
CA ALA A 52 -2.09 -1.07 -20.79
C ALA A 52 -1.41 0.19 -21.36
N ALA A 53 -1.19 1.21 -20.52
CA ALA A 53 -0.49 2.43 -20.92
C ALA A 53 0.99 2.18 -21.19
N VAL A 54 1.69 1.41 -20.35
CA VAL A 54 3.10 1.01 -20.57
C VAL A 54 3.27 0.34 -21.94
N LEU A 55 2.35 -0.54 -22.34
CA LEU A 55 2.39 -1.19 -23.65
C LEU A 55 2.19 -0.22 -24.83
N LYS A 56 1.56 0.94 -24.59
CA LYS A 56 1.39 2.00 -25.59
C LYS A 56 2.56 2.99 -25.63
N HIS A 57 3.39 3.01 -24.57
CA HIS A 57 4.55 3.91 -24.44
C HIS A 57 5.86 3.12 -24.30
N PRO A 58 6.19 2.17 -25.23
CA PRO A 58 7.34 1.29 -25.08
C PRO A 58 8.66 2.04 -25.09
N GLU A 59 8.79 3.12 -25.86
CA GLU A 59 10.05 3.86 -25.97
C GLU A 59 10.38 4.63 -24.69
N GLU A 60 9.36 5.19 -24.02
CA GLU A 60 9.52 6.00 -22.80
C GLU A 60 9.67 5.14 -21.56
N THR A 61 9.22 3.87 -21.61
CA THR A 61 9.17 2.99 -20.43
C THR A 61 10.15 1.83 -20.47
N LYS A 62 10.77 1.53 -21.60
CA LYS A 62 11.70 0.39 -21.75
C LYS A 62 12.91 0.48 -20.82
N ASN A 63 13.31 -0.67 -20.29
CA ASN A 63 14.50 -0.88 -19.46
C ASN A 63 14.56 -0.01 -18.20
N ARG A 64 13.39 0.33 -17.64
CA ARG A 64 13.30 1.05 -16.36
C ARG A 64 12.09 0.66 -15.53
N ALA A 65 12.10 1.10 -14.28
CA ALA A 65 10.90 1.11 -13.45
C ALA A 65 10.03 2.34 -13.80
N VAL A 66 8.71 2.15 -13.77
CA VAL A 66 7.70 3.20 -13.78
C VAL A 66 6.96 3.19 -12.44
N TYR A 67 6.79 4.35 -11.84
CA TYR A 67 6.19 4.51 -10.52
C TYR A 67 4.82 5.17 -10.65
N VAL A 68 3.79 4.50 -10.18
CA VAL A 68 2.42 5.02 -10.20
C VAL A 68 1.75 4.86 -8.85
N GLN A 69 0.85 5.79 -8.55
CA GLN A 69 0.00 5.72 -7.37
C GLN A 69 -1.40 6.24 -7.68
N SER A 70 -2.40 5.68 -7.00
CA SER A 70 -3.72 6.31 -6.92
C SER A 70 -3.72 7.41 -5.85
N ILE A 71 -2.99 7.22 -4.77
CA ILE A 71 -2.83 8.21 -3.70
C ILE A 71 -1.60 7.89 -2.84
N ALA A 72 -0.96 8.93 -2.29
CA ALA A 72 -0.06 8.80 -1.15
C ALA A 72 -0.83 9.10 0.14
N THR A 73 -0.69 8.24 1.14
CA THR A 73 -1.45 8.33 2.39
C THR A 73 -0.66 7.76 3.57
N THR A 74 -1.21 7.86 4.78
CA THR A 74 -0.67 7.23 5.99
C THR A 74 -1.73 6.32 6.61
N SER A 75 -1.32 5.35 7.44
CA SER A 75 -2.28 4.51 8.17
C SER A 75 -3.21 5.34 9.06
N LYS A 76 -2.68 6.41 9.66
CA LYS A 76 -3.45 7.34 10.48
C LYS A 76 -4.47 8.12 9.65
N LYS A 77 -4.09 8.59 8.45
CA LYS A 77 -5.02 9.25 7.53
C LYS A 77 -6.11 8.30 7.05
N LEU A 78 -5.78 7.05 6.74
CA LEU A 78 -6.77 6.04 6.39
C LEU A 78 -7.78 5.80 7.52
N LEU A 79 -7.33 5.78 8.77
CA LEU A 79 -8.21 5.69 9.94
C LEU A 79 -9.16 6.90 10.04
N GLU A 80 -8.65 8.13 9.86
CA GLU A 80 -9.48 9.35 9.87
C GLU A 80 -10.56 9.28 8.78
N LEU A 81 -10.17 8.89 7.56
CA LEU A 81 -11.10 8.75 6.45
C LEU A 81 -12.08 7.59 6.65
N GLY A 82 -11.65 6.50 7.29
CA GLY A 82 -12.51 5.41 7.71
C GLY A 82 -13.57 5.86 8.71
N LYS A 83 -13.17 6.61 9.75
CA LYS A 83 -14.08 7.23 10.73
C LYS A 83 -15.09 8.17 10.05
N LYS A 84 -14.65 8.95 9.06
CA LYS A 84 -15.52 9.82 8.26
C LYS A 84 -16.50 9.03 7.39
N ALA A 85 -16.07 7.91 6.82
CA ALA A 85 -16.88 7.10 5.91
C ALA A 85 -18.00 6.31 6.60
N ILE A 86 -17.71 5.69 7.76
CA ILE A 86 -18.58 4.69 8.41
C ILE A 86 -18.83 4.97 9.90
N GLY A 87 -18.52 6.17 10.38
CA GLY A 87 -18.71 6.58 11.78
C GLY A 87 -17.47 6.41 12.64
N ALA A 88 -17.37 7.26 13.65
CA ALA A 88 -16.17 7.38 14.48
C ALA A 88 -16.03 6.30 15.57
N ASP A 89 -17.16 5.69 15.96
CA ASP A 89 -17.19 4.79 17.10
C ASP A 89 -16.73 3.36 16.78
N GLY A 90 -16.14 2.69 17.76
CA GLY A 90 -15.80 1.27 17.70
C GLY A 90 -14.50 0.95 16.95
N TRP A 91 -13.65 1.92 16.64
CA TRP A 91 -12.36 1.69 16.00
C TRP A 91 -11.30 1.22 16.98
N THR A 92 -10.56 0.18 16.60
CA THR A 92 -9.40 -0.35 17.31
C THR A 92 -8.10 0.06 16.61
N GLU A 93 -7.18 0.67 17.34
CA GLU A 93 -5.88 1.10 16.88
C GLU A 93 -4.80 0.14 17.41
N ASN A 94 -4.30 -0.75 16.57
CA ASN A 94 -3.25 -1.71 16.94
C ASN A 94 -1.88 -1.02 16.77
N LYS A 95 -1.21 -0.74 17.88
CA LYS A 95 0.15 -0.17 17.86
C LYS A 95 1.17 -1.28 17.62
N ILE A 96 1.97 -1.16 16.58
CA ILE A 96 2.94 -2.18 16.14
C ILE A 96 4.31 -1.54 16.01
N SER A 97 5.35 -2.17 16.56
CA SER A 97 6.73 -1.81 16.32
C SER A 97 7.23 -2.47 15.04
N SER A 98 7.65 -1.68 14.05
CA SER A 98 8.22 -2.20 12.82
C SER A 98 9.54 -2.93 13.08
N GLU A 99 10.34 -2.46 14.05
CA GLU A 99 11.59 -3.09 14.46
C GLU A 99 11.38 -4.50 15.04
N GLU A 100 10.39 -4.66 15.94
CA GLU A 100 10.08 -5.98 16.52
C GLU A 100 9.56 -6.96 15.48
N VAL A 101 8.72 -6.50 14.54
CA VAL A 101 8.21 -7.33 13.44
C VAL A 101 9.34 -7.75 12.52
N ALA A 102 10.22 -6.82 12.15
CA ALA A 102 11.39 -7.12 11.35
C ALA A 102 12.32 -8.13 12.05
N ALA A 103 12.65 -7.92 13.33
CA ALA A 103 13.51 -8.81 14.09
C ALA A 103 12.99 -10.25 14.10
N LYS A 104 11.70 -10.43 14.39
CA LYS A 104 11.06 -11.76 14.40
C LYS A 104 11.09 -12.43 13.01
N ALA A 105 10.83 -11.68 11.95
CA ALA A 105 10.89 -12.20 10.58
C ALA A 105 12.30 -12.61 10.16
N TRP A 106 13.31 -11.83 10.50
CA TRP A 106 14.70 -12.15 10.24
C TRP A 106 15.20 -13.34 11.06
N GLU A 107 14.77 -13.50 12.32
CA GLU A 107 15.08 -14.68 13.13
C GLU A 107 14.44 -15.95 12.56
N GLU A 108 13.22 -15.88 12.05
CA GLU A 108 12.58 -17.01 11.37
C GLU A 108 13.37 -17.44 10.13
N LEU A 109 13.86 -16.48 9.32
CA LEU A 109 14.67 -16.77 8.12
C LEU A 109 15.99 -17.48 8.41
N LYS A 110 16.52 -17.38 9.63
CA LYS A 110 17.74 -18.10 10.05
C LYS A 110 17.50 -19.56 10.44
N GLN A 111 16.24 -19.99 10.56
CA GLN A 111 15.92 -21.37 10.92
C GLN A 111 16.33 -22.33 9.78
N PRO A 112 16.68 -23.58 10.08
CA PRO A 112 17.03 -24.59 9.06
C PRO A 112 15.88 -24.87 8.06
N GLN A 113 14.64 -24.66 8.50
CA GLN A 113 13.43 -24.78 7.69
C GLN A 113 12.50 -23.60 8.03
N PRO A 114 12.71 -22.41 7.41
CA PRO A 114 11.91 -21.24 7.69
C PRO A 114 10.44 -21.46 7.29
N ASN A 115 9.51 -21.05 8.16
CA ASN A 115 8.09 -21.04 7.84
C ASN A 115 7.72 -19.74 7.09
N PRO A 116 7.33 -19.81 5.79
CA PRO A 116 6.98 -18.64 4.98
C PRO A 116 5.89 -17.75 5.63
N ASP A 117 4.93 -18.34 6.32
CA ASP A 117 3.83 -17.58 6.95
C ASP A 117 4.32 -16.63 8.06
N LYS A 118 5.48 -16.92 8.65
CA LYS A 118 6.05 -16.11 9.74
C LYS A 118 6.98 -15.00 9.27
N PHE A 119 7.41 -14.98 8.01
CA PHE A 119 8.34 -13.94 7.53
C PHE A 119 7.87 -13.23 6.26
N VAL A 120 7.18 -13.90 5.32
CA VAL A 120 6.84 -13.27 4.03
C VAL A 120 5.93 -12.06 4.25
N PHE A 121 4.80 -12.25 4.92
CA PHE A 121 3.83 -11.18 5.15
C PHE A 121 4.38 -10.07 6.08
N PRO A 122 5.03 -10.39 7.22
CA PRO A 122 5.75 -9.40 8.01
C PRO A 122 6.77 -8.57 7.23
N LEU A 123 7.59 -9.16 6.36
CA LEU A 123 8.56 -8.41 5.56
C LEU A 123 7.88 -7.52 4.50
N ILE A 124 6.76 -7.95 3.91
CA ILE A 124 5.95 -7.07 3.06
C ILE A 124 5.44 -5.86 3.86
N GLN A 125 4.92 -6.07 5.06
CA GLN A 125 4.48 -4.97 5.94
C GLN A 125 5.62 -4.00 6.25
N ILE A 126 6.80 -4.50 6.60
CA ILE A 126 7.99 -3.68 6.87
C ILE A 126 8.42 -2.90 5.62
N SER A 127 8.36 -3.49 4.44
CA SER A 127 8.70 -2.78 3.18
C SER A 127 7.77 -1.61 2.88
N ILE A 128 6.55 -1.62 3.42
CA ILE A 128 5.56 -0.54 3.25
C ILE A 128 5.66 0.49 4.38
N TRP A 129 5.69 0.04 5.65
CA TRP A 129 5.55 0.88 6.82
C TRP A 129 6.82 1.03 7.66
N GLY A 130 7.86 0.24 7.40
CA GLY A 130 9.15 0.34 8.10
C GLY A 130 10.00 1.52 7.61
N GLU A 131 10.95 1.94 8.46
CA GLU A 131 11.86 3.04 8.15
C GLU A 131 12.90 2.64 7.08
N GLY A 132 13.17 3.56 6.14
CA GLY A 132 14.24 3.40 5.15
C GLY A 132 13.89 2.60 3.90
N TYR A 133 12.66 2.07 3.76
CA TYR A 133 12.27 1.21 2.62
C TYR A 133 11.69 1.96 1.40
N GLY A 134 11.50 3.29 1.47
CA GLY A 134 11.14 4.10 0.31
C GLY A 134 9.76 3.84 -0.29
N SER A 135 8.78 3.46 0.52
CA SER A 135 7.40 3.17 0.07
C SER A 135 6.62 4.39 -0.44
N HIS A 136 7.11 5.61 -0.19
CA HIS A 136 6.55 6.86 -0.73
C HIS A 136 7.33 7.27 -1.98
N PHE A 137 6.68 7.20 -3.13
CA PHE A 137 7.30 7.49 -4.44
C PHE A 137 7.47 9.00 -4.63
N GLN A 138 8.71 9.44 -4.83
CA GLN A 138 9.04 10.87 -5.00
C GLN A 138 8.85 11.35 -6.45
N LYS A 139 8.97 10.44 -7.41
CA LYS A 139 8.75 10.70 -8.84
C LYS A 139 7.70 9.74 -9.35
N LEU A 140 6.72 10.26 -10.05
CA LEU A 140 5.61 9.50 -10.58
C LEU A 140 5.58 9.57 -12.11
N ASP A 141 5.21 8.48 -12.73
CA ASP A 141 4.93 8.37 -14.15
C ASP A 141 3.41 8.48 -14.44
N ASN A 142 2.61 8.88 -13.46
CA ASN A 142 1.16 9.02 -13.59
C ASN A 142 0.75 9.90 -14.77
N GLU A 143 1.40 11.06 -14.94
CA GLU A 143 1.12 11.99 -16.03
C GLU A 143 1.45 11.38 -17.39
N LEU A 144 2.66 10.81 -17.54
CA LEU A 144 3.10 10.13 -18.78
C LEU A 144 2.12 9.03 -19.20
N LEU A 145 1.61 8.28 -18.21
CA LEU A 145 0.77 7.11 -18.45
C LEU A 145 -0.74 7.43 -18.40
N GLY A 146 -1.12 8.68 -18.17
CA GLY A 146 -2.52 9.11 -18.09
C GLY A 146 -3.29 8.46 -16.95
N ILE A 147 -2.64 8.20 -15.81
CA ILE A 147 -3.24 7.57 -14.63
C ILE A 147 -3.64 8.65 -13.63
N PRO A 148 -4.95 8.90 -13.42
CA PRO A 148 -5.40 9.90 -12.45
C PRO A 148 -5.13 9.44 -11.03
N GLN A 149 -4.90 10.39 -10.13
CA GLN A 149 -4.87 10.16 -8.70
C GLN A 149 -6.26 10.39 -8.09
N LEU A 150 -6.54 9.71 -6.98
CA LEU A 150 -7.77 9.86 -6.21
C LEU A 150 -7.70 11.11 -5.33
N SER A 151 -8.81 11.82 -5.24
CA SER A 151 -9.07 12.78 -4.18
C SER A 151 -9.42 12.08 -2.87
N GLU A 152 -9.32 12.81 -1.74
CA GLU A 152 -9.78 12.28 -0.44
C GLU A 152 -11.27 11.92 -0.45
N ALA A 153 -12.10 12.66 -1.20
CA ALA A 153 -13.53 12.37 -1.31
C ALA A 153 -13.77 11.03 -2.00
N GLU A 154 -13.08 10.76 -3.10
CA GLU A 154 -13.16 9.47 -3.80
C GLU A 154 -12.64 8.32 -2.93
N LEU A 155 -11.59 8.56 -2.13
CA LEU A 155 -11.09 7.55 -1.18
C LEU A 155 -12.11 7.27 -0.07
N VAL A 156 -12.83 8.27 0.45
CA VAL A 156 -13.92 8.08 1.42
C VAL A 156 -15.02 7.20 0.82
N GLU A 157 -15.46 7.48 -0.41
CA GLU A 157 -16.48 6.66 -1.08
C GLU A 157 -15.98 5.23 -1.36
N LEU A 158 -14.70 5.08 -1.72
CA LEU A 158 -14.08 3.76 -1.87
C LEU A 158 -14.11 2.98 -0.55
N ILE A 159 -13.69 3.59 0.56
CA ILE A 159 -13.73 2.96 1.90
C ILE A 159 -15.16 2.54 2.26
N LYS A 160 -16.14 3.42 2.04
CA LYS A 160 -17.54 3.19 2.32
C LYS A 160 -18.12 2.02 1.53
N SER A 161 -17.64 1.78 0.31
CA SER A 161 -18.11 0.66 -0.52
C SER A 161 -17.70 -0.73 0.01
N TYR A 162 -16.82 -0.79 1.02
CA TYR A 162 -16.37 -2.03 1.67
C TYR A 162 -16.93 -2.23 3.09
N ALA A 163 -17.84 -1.33 3.54
CA ALA A 163 -18.46 -1.36 4.86
C ALA A 163 -19.51 -2.47 5.02
#